data_d884e4a8cf43d2136c50b5eb5a68ba32
#
_entry.id   d884e4a8cf43d2136c50b5eb5a68ba32
#
_cell.length_a   1.000
_cell.length_b   1.000
_cell.length_c   1.000
_cell.angle_alpha   90.00
_cell.angle_beta   90.00
_cell.angle_gamma   90.00
#
_symmetry.space_group_name_H-M   'P 1'
#
loop_
_entity.id
_entity.type
_entity.pdbx_description
1 polymer ?
#
loop_
_entity_poly.entity_id
_entity_poly.type
_entity_poly.pdbx_seq_one_letter_code
_entity_poly.pdbx_strand_id
1 'polypeptide(L)' 'AISDAGVGVQMCKAALNGASLNVYINTKLMKNIDVAEDMNTKADELVITGNELADKVYDRVMDCVHP' A
#
# COMPACT_ATOMS: atom_id res chain seq x y z
N ALA A 1 8.62 -6.72 19.78
CA ALA A 1 7.38 -7.36 20.23
C ALA A 1 6.35 -7.44 19.11
N ILE A 2 5.38 -8.31 19.25
CA ILE A 2 4.35 -8.52 18.22
C ILE A 2 3.50 -7.25 17.97
N SER A 3 3.25 -6.47 19.00
CA SER A 3 2.52 -5.20 18.87
C SER A 3 3.30 -4.19 18.03
N ASP A 4 4.62 -4.17 18.10
CA ASP A 4 5.46 -3.31 17.27
C ASP A 4 5.36 -3.70 15.80
N ALA A 5 5.25 -4.99 15.51
CA ALA A 5 5.02 -5.48 14.14
C ALA A 5 3.69 -4.98 13.58
N GLY A 6 2.65 -4.95 14.41
CA GLY A 6 1.35 -4.41 14.04
C GLY A 6 1.39 -2.92 13.71
N VAL A 7 2.05 -2.14 14.55
CA VAL A 7 2.25 -0.69 14.30
C VAL A 7 3.08 -0.48 13.02
N GLY A 8 4.16 -1.22 12.86
CA GLY A 8 5.03 -1.11 11.69
C GLY A 8 4.28 -1.41 10.39
N VAL A 9 3.45 -2.44 10.37
CA VAL A 9 2.65 -2.81 9.20
C VAL A 9 1.64 -1.71 8.84
N GLN A 10 1.02 -1.06 9.81
CA GLN A 10 0.10 0.06 9.53
C GLN A 10 0.85 1.27 8.97
N MET A 11 2.05 1.54 9.45
CA MET A 11 2.90 2.60 8.91
C MET A 11 3.32 2.31 7.47
N CYS A 12 3.67 1.06 7.16
CA CYS A 12 4.00 0.63 5.79
C CYS A 12 2.79 0.76 4.86
N LYS A 13 1.60 0.41 5.33
CA LYS A 13 0.36 0.56 4.58
C LYS A 13 0.11 2.03 4.22
N ALA A 14 0.26 2.93 5.19
CA ALA A 14 0.10 4.35 4.98
C ALA A 14 1.14 4.90 3.98
N ALA A 15 2.39 4.47 4.09
CA ALA A 15 3.46 4.88 3.17
C ALA A 15 3.19 4.40 1.75
N LEU A 16 2.73 3.17 1.58
CA LEU A 16 2.38 2.60 0.28
C LEU A 16 1.25 3.39 -0.39
N ASN A 17 0.18 3.65 0.36
CA ASN A 17 -0.97 4.42 -0.16
C ASN A 17 -0.58 5.86 -0.48
N GLY A 18 0.28 6.48 0.34
CA GLY A 18 0.79 7.82 0.10
C GLY A 18 1.69 7.88 -1.14
N ALA A 19 2.57 6.91 -1.30
CA ALA A 19 3.44 6.84 -2.49
C ALA A 19 2.64 6.64 -3.78
N SER A 20 1.62 5.79 -3.75
CA SER A 20 0.75 5.57 -4.91
C SER A 20 0.00 6.84 -5.31
N LEU A 21 -0.45 7.63 -4.34
CA LEU A 21 -1.09 8.91 -4.60
C LEU A 21 -0.15 9.86 -5.38
N ASN A 22 1.12 9.88 -5.02
CA ASN A 22 2.13 10.65 -5.75
C ASN A 22 2.29 10.18 -7.20
N VAL A 23 2.25 8.87 -7.44
CA VAL A 23 2.29 8.32 -8.80
C VAL A 23 1.10 8.84 -9.60
N TYR A 24 -0.12 8.74 -9.08
CA TYR A 24 -1.33 9.17 -9.78
C TYR A 24 -1.35 10.67 -10.07
N ILE A 25 -0.87 11.49 -9.13
CA ILE A 25 -0.76 12.94 -9.34
C ILE A 25 0.19 13.24 -10.50
N ASN A 26 1.32 12.54 -10.58
CA ASN A 26 2.30 12.76 -11.63
C ASN A 26 1.86 12.19 -12.98
N THR A 27 1.24 11.01 -13.02
CA THR A 27 0.77 10.43 -14.28
C THR A 27 -0.34 11.25 -14.91
N LYS A 28 -1.12 11.95 -14.12
CA LYS A 28 -2.16 12.87 -14.61
C LYS A 28 -1.59 13.98 -15.48
N LEU A 29 -0.34 14.37 -15.24
CA LEU A 29 0.34 15.46 -15.98
C LEU A 29 1.16 14.95 -17.17
N MET A 30 1.26 13.64 -17.37
CA MET A 30 2.06 13.06 -18.44
C MET A 30 1.39 13.23 -19.79
N LYS A 31 2.21 13.53 -20.80
CA LYS A 31 1.74 13.66 -22.19
C LYS A 31 1.52 12.30 -22.85
N ASN A 32 2.33 11.31 -22.52
CA ASN A 32 2.19 9.97 -23.04
C ASN A 32 1.18 9.20 -22.21
N ILE A 33 -0.05 9.12 -22.71
CA ILE A 33 -1.18 8.50 -22.00
C ILE A 33 -0.95 6.99 -21.80
N ASP A 34 -0.38 6.30 -22.79
CA ASP A 34 -0.15 4.86 -22.70
C ASP A 34 0.85 4.52 -21.58
N VAL A 35 1.91 5.30 -21.46
CA VAL A 35 2.89 5.13 -20.38
C VAL A 35 2.25 5.46 -19.03
N ALA A 36 1.46 6.53 -18.95
CA ALA A 36 0.76 6.92 -17.73
C ALA A 36 -0.20 5.83 -17.26
N GLU A 37 -0.99 5.26 -18.16
CA GLU A 37 -1.91 4.16 -17.84
C GLU A 37 -1.17 2.91 -17.37
N ASP A 38 -0.04 2.56 -18.00
CA ASP A 38 0.78 1.43 -17.58
C ASP A 38 1.32 1.64 -16.16
N MET A 39 1.82 2.83 -15.87
CA MET A 39 2.29 3.19 -14.53
C MET A 39 1.17 3.13 -13.49
N ASN A 40 0.00 3.63 -13.82
CA ASN A 40 -1.17 3.57 -12.93
C ASN A 40 -1.59 2.13 -12.65
N THR A 41 -1.63 1.28 -13.67
CA THR A 41 -1.97 -0.14 -13.52
C THR A 41 -0.99 -0.85 -12.58
N LYS A 42 0.30 -0.61 -12.75
CA LYS A 42 1.33 -1.19 -11.88
C LYS A 42 1.20 -0.68 -10.44
N ALA A 43 0.93 0.60 -10.28
CA ALA A 43 0.71 1.18 -8.95
C ALA A 43 -0.54 0.58 -8.29
N ASP A 44 -1.64 0.43 -9.03
CA ASP A 44 -2.87 -0.20 -8.54
C ASP A 44 -2.62 -1.62 -8.04
N GLU A 45 -1.89 -2.43 -8.82
CA GLU A 45 -1.55 -3.80 -8.46
C GLU A 45 -0.72 -3.86 -7.16
N LEU A 46 0.26 -2.99 -7.03
CA LEU A 46 1.09 -2.90 -5.84
C LEU A 46 0.30 -2.48 -4.61
N VAL A 47 -0.61 -1.52 -4.77
CA VAL A 47 -1.48 -1.05 -3.68
C VAL A 47 -2.38 -2.17 -3.20
N ILE A 48 -3.05 -2.88 -4.11
CA ILE A 48 -3.95 -3.97 -3.77
C ILE A 48 -3.18 -5.08 -3.06
N THR A 49 -2.08 -5.55 -3.65
CA THR A 49 -1.27 -6.64 -3.08
C THR A 49 -0.67 -6.24 -1.74
N GLY A 50 -0.12 -5.03 -1.64
CA GLY A 50 0.49 -4.54 -0.41
C GLY A 50 -0.52 -4.36 0.72
N ASN A 51 -1.70 -3.83 0.42
CA ASN A 51 -2.76 -3.69 1.42
C ASN A 51 -3.29 -5.05 1.90
N GLU A 52 -3.47 -6.01 0.99
CA GLU A 52 -3.89 -7.37 1.36
C GLU A 52 -2.88 -8.04 2.28
N LEU A 53 -1.58 -7.90 1.97
CA LEU A 53 -0.52 -8.45 2.80
C LEU A 53 -0.48 -7.78 4.17
N ALA A 54 -0.57 -6.45 4.20
CA ALA A 54 -0.58 -5.68 5.45
C ALA A 54 -1.77 -6.07 6.33
N ASP A 55 -2.94 -6.23 5.75
CA ASP A 55 -4.15 -6.63 6.49
C ASP A 55 -4.00 -8.05 7.07
N LYS A 56 -3.39 -8.98 6.33
CA LYS A 56 -3.12 -10.33 6.83
C LYS A 56 -2.17 -10.32 8.03
N VAL A 57 -1.11 -9.54 7.95
CA VAL A 57 -0.15 -9.41 9.06
C VAL A 57 -0.82 -8.76 10.25
N TYR A 58 -1.59 -7.70 10.04
CA TYR A 58 -2.31 -7.00 11.10
C TYR A 58 -3.29 -7.94 11.81
N ASP A 59 -4.06 -8.73 11.06
CA ASP A 59 -5.02 -9.68 11.63
C ASP A 59 -4.31 -10.74 12.48
N ARG A 60 -3.15 -11.22 12.04
CA ARG A 60 -2.31 -12.13 12.83
C ARG A 60 -1.84 -11.51 14.14
N VAL A 61 -1.43 -10.25 14.09
CA VAL A 61 -1.02 -9.52 15.28
C VAL A 61 -2.20 -9.35 16.24
N MET A 62 -3.38 -9.00 15.71
CA MET A 62 -4.59 -8.86 16.52
C MET A 62 -4.98 -10.17 17.20
N ASP A 63 -4.84 -11.30 16.52
CA ASP A 63 -5.11 -12.61 17.11
C ASP A 63 -4.17 -12.91 18.29
N CYS A 64 -2.94 -12.40 18.25
CA CYS A 64 -1.95 -12.60 19.31
C CYS A 64 -2.16 -11.64 20.50
N VAL A 65 -2.60 -10.41 20.28
CA VAL A 65 -2.70 -9.37 21.32
C VAL A 65 -4.11 -9.17 21.84
N HIS A 66 -5.11 -9.58 21.11
CA HIS A 66 -6.50 -9.47 21.50
C HIS A 66 -6.87 -10.60 22.46
N PRO A 67 -7.52 -10.32 23.58
CA PRO A 67 -7.93 -11.35 24.52
C PRO A 67 -8.99 -12.30 23.96
#